data_a4efe86b0e03f1b724daa42dc088bf72
#
_entry.id   a4efe86b0e03f1b724daa42dc088bf72
#
_cell.length_a   1.000
_cell.length_b   1.000
_cell.length_c   1.000
_cell.angle_alpha   90.00
_cell.angle_beta   90.00
_cell.angle_gamma   90.00
#
_symmetry.space_group_name_H-M   'P 1'
#
loop_
_entity.id
_entity.type
_entity.pdbx_description
1 polymer ?
#
loop_
_entity_poly.entity_id
_entity_poly.type
_entity_poly.pdbx_seq_one_letter_code
_entity_poly.pdbx_strand_id
1 'polypeptide(L)'
;MDQPEKPTSRREFIKQATGAFAGMALANTLAQATVFNAHSAVYALPLGVCTTYDKAGLLKRLGYSFVEESVGKFLIPDAGDEQYAKNRLALKAEAVPVRSYIYFFPGNLKSVGPDLHHEAILQRADLALRRAKECGSQNIVFGSGGSRSIPDGFDRAKAKAQHIELCQKMAPLAEKHGVTLAVEPLNRSETNFINSLAEGVEIIQAVNNPWFKLQCDIYHMLKDDESPDEIVKYSDYITHCHIAEKRNRTAPGVEGDDFKPYFRALKKIKYQGGLSLECRWKDFDQEITRGFEVVKKQLAEV
;
A
#
# COMPACT_ATOMS: atom_id res chain seq x y z
N MET A 1 69.44 1.97 3.24
CA MET A 1 68.87 2.93 4.21
C MET A 1 68.30 4.08 3.36
N ASP A 2 67.09 3.94 2.87
CA ASP A 2 66.42 4.97 2.11
C ASP A 2 65.29 5.55 2.98
N GLN A 3 65.28 6.87 3.06
CA GLN A 3 64.23 7.63 3.80
C GLN A 3 63.07 7.93 2.85
N PRO A 4 61.81 7.98 3.33
CA PRO A 4 60.66 8.21 2.48
C PRO A 4 60.44 9.69 2.16
N GLU A 5 60.12 9.98 0.91
CA GLU A 5 59.77 11.30 0.37
C GLU A 5 58.45 11.82 0.95
N LYS A 6 58.42 13.16 1.22
CA LYS A 6 57.26 13.90 1.70
C LYS A 6 56.27 14.23 0.60
N PRO A 7 54.99 14.24 0.82
CA PRO A 7 54.00 14.62 -0.20
C PRO A 7 53.96 16.13 -0.43
N THR A 8 54.01 16.52 -1.71
CA THR A 8 53.93 17.91 -2.18
C THR A 8 52.53 18.52 -1.95
N SER A 9 52.52 19.78 -1.49
CA SER A 9 51.34 20.50 -1.12
C SER A 9 50.55 21.03 -2.31
N ARG A 10 49.24 21.12 -2.11
CA ARG A 10 48.21 21.62 -3.04
C ARG A 10 48.45 23.04 -3.61
N ARG A 11 49.53 23.73 -3.25
CA ARG A 11 49.85 25.11 -3.66
C ARG A 11 50.74 25.23 -4.88
N GLU A 12 51.39 24.16 -5.33
CA GLU A 12 52.28 24.22 -6.50
C GLU A 12 51.61 23.89 -7.83
N PHE A 13 50.38 23.37 -7.80
CA PHE A 13 49.64 23.03 -9.04
C PHE A 13 48.93 24.22 -9.71
N ILE A 14 48.91 25.40 -9.10
CA ILE A 14 48.16 26.58 -9.60
C ILE A 14 49.02 27.60 -10.33
N LYS A 15 50.37 27.41 -10.45
CA LYS A 15 51.29 28.40 -11.05
C LYS A 15 51.78 28.14 -12.47
N GLN A 16 51.19 27.15 -13.19
CA GLN A 16 51.62 26.88 -14.58
C GLN A 16 50.50 26.95 -15.63
N ALA A 17 49.58 27.89 -15.52
CA ALA A 17 48.61 28.14 -16.60
C ALA A 17 48.24 29.63 -16.70
N THR A 18 49.25 30.48 -16.93
CA THR A 18 49.03 31.85 -17.45
C THR A 18 50.09 32.20 -18.45
N GLY A 19 49.69 32.21 -19.72
CA GLY A 19 50.52 32.74 -20.79
C GLY A 19 49.92 32.57 -22.17
N ALA A 20 49.36 33.68 -22.67
CA ALA A 20 49.15 34.07 -24.08
C ALA A 20 48.05 33.30 -24.88
N PHE A 21 46.98 33.95 -25.35
CA PHE A 21 47.00 34.77 -26.58
C PHE A 21 45.68 35.56 -26.70
N ALA A 22 45.82 36.85 -26.98
CA ALA A 22 44.77 37.70 -27.49
C ALA A 22 44.47 37.40 -28.97
N GLY A 23 43.19 37.36 -29.32
CA GLY A 23 42.74 37.26 -30.72
C GLY A 23 41.22 37.49 -30.78
N MET A 24 40.85 38.65 -31.34
CA MET A 24 39.46 39.07 -31.62
C MET A 24 38.76 38.08 -32.52
N ALA A 25 37.53 37.73 -32.21
CA ALA A 25 36.43 37.57 -33.17
C ALA A 25 35.10 37.74 -32.45
N LEU A 26 34.38 38.81 -32.73
CA LEU A 26 32.94 38.93 -32.49
C LEU A 26 32.23 37.83 -33.26
N ALA A 27 31.58 36.92 -32.55
CA ALA A 27 30.57 36.06 -33.12
C ALA A 27 29.33 36.13 -32.20
N ASN A 28 28.30 36.82 -32.67
CA ASN A 28 26.94 36.78 -32.15
C ASN A 28 26.50 35.31 -32.11
N THR A 29 26.50 34.69 -30.96
CA THR A 29 25.77 33.46 -30.72
C THR A 29 24.56 33.82 -29.83
N LEU A 30 23.41 33.90 -30.48
CA LEU A 30 22.09 33.79 -29.83
C LEU A 30 22.13 32.56 -28.94
N ALA A 31 22.23 32.77 -27.64
CA ALA A 31 21.90 31.74 -26.66
C ALA A 31 20.43 31.41 -26.84
N GLN A 32 20.13 30.37 -27.60
CA GLN A 32 18.83 29.72 -27.54
C GLN A 32 18.72 29.18 -26.10
N ALA A 33 17.96 29.91 -25.27
CA ALA A 33 17.44 29.37 -24.03
C ALA A 33 16.55 28.19 -24.44
N THR A 34 17.09 26.99 -24.39
CA THR A 34 16.29 25.78 -24.35
C THR A 34 15.46 25.85 -23.08
N VAL A 35 14.25 26.34 -23.25
CA VAL A 35 13.20 26.15 -22.24
C VAL A 35 13.04 24.65 -22.09
N PHE A 36 13.70 24.08 -21.09
CA PHE A 36 13.34 22.77 -20.60
C PHE A 36 11.90 22.89 -20.13
N ASN A 37 10.96 22.59 -21.00
CA ASN A 37 9.61 22.21 -20.60
C ASN A 37 9.81 20.97 -19.72
N ALA A 38 9.97 21.18 -18.42
CA ALA A 38 9.72 20.14 -17.44
C ALA A 38 8.24 19.79 -17.58
N HIS A 39 7.92 18.89 -18.49
CA HIS A 39 6.66 18.19 -18.43
C HIS A 39 6.64 17.57 -17.03
N SER A 40 5.87 18.14 -16.13
CA SER A 40 5.65 17.51 -14.81
C SER A 40 5.22 16.10 -15.12
N ALA A 41 6.03 15.14 -14.70
CA ALA A 41 5.73 13.73 -14.93
C ALA A 41 4.30 13.49 -14.43
N VAL A 42 3.47 12.90 -15.30
CA VAL A 42 2.08 12.57 -14.98
C VAL A 42 2.08 11.70 -13.73
N TYR A 43 1.31 12.08 -12.70
CA TYR A 43 1.21 11.29 -11.49
C TYR A 43 0.51 9.97 -11.81
N ALA A 44 1.18 8.87 -11.54
CA ALA A 44 0.68 7.54 -11.79
C ALA A 44 1.04 6.62 -10.62
N LEU A 45 0.16 5.68 -10.32
CA LEU A 45 0.35 4.65 -9.28
C LEU A 45 0.29 3.25 -9.89
N PRO A 46 0.99 2.27 -9.30
CA PRO A 46 0.74 0.87 -9.61
C PRO A 46 -0.70 0.51 -9.25
N LEU A 47 -1.53 0.19 -10.24
CA LEU A 47 -2.92 -0.20 -10.04
C LEU A 47 -3.04 -1.70 -9.87
N GLY A 48 -3.82 -2.12 -8.88
CA GLY A 48 -4.15 -3.50 -8.60
C GLY A 48 -5.65 -3.76 -8.52
N VAL A 49 -6.01 -5.00 -8.32
CA VAL A 49 -7.41 -5.43 -8.17
C VAL A 49 -7.53 -6.50 -7.10
N CYS A 50 -8.47 -6.30 -6.17
CA CYS A 50 -8.91 -7.33 -5.23
C CYS A 50 -9.77 -8.35 -5.98
N THR A 51 -9.14 -9.45 -6.37
CA THR A 51 -9.77 -10.53 -7.16
C THR A 51 -8.96 -11.83 -7.05
N THR A 52 -9.47 -12.91 -7.64
CA THR A 52 -8.77 -14.19 -7.68
C THR A 52 -7.68 -14.21 -8.75
N TYR A 53 -6.60 -14.95 -8.48
CA TYR A 53 -5.38 -14.96 -9.31
C TYR A 53 -5.60 -15.46 -10.75
N ASP A 54 -6.66 -16.23 -11.02
CA ASP A 54 -7.02 -16.65 -12.39
C ASP A 54 -7.23 -15.46 -13.35
N LYS A 55 -7.55 -14.28 -12.81
CA LYS A 55 -7.69 -13.03 -13.58
C LYS A 55 -6.35 -12.33 -13.90
N ALA A 56 -5.23 -12.78 -13.33
CA ALA A 56 -3.93 -12.10 -13.45
C ALA A 56 -3.47 -11.86 -14.91
N GLY A 57 -3.76 -12.80 -15.81
CA GLY A 57 -3.47 -12.66 -17.24
C GLY A 57 -4.32 -11.59 -17.94
N LEU A 58 -5.60 -11.47 -17.58
CA LEU A 58 -6.47 -10.38 -18.07
C LEU A 58 -5.99 -9.04 -17.55
N LEU A 59 -5.71 -8.94 -16.25
CA LEU A 59 -5.24 -7.71 -15.62
C LEU A 59 -3.96 -7.20 -16.25
N LYS A 60 -3.01 -8.10 -16.58
CA LYS A 60 -1.78 -7.71 -17.29
C LYS A 60 -2.08 -7.09 -18.66
N ARG A 61 -2.99 -7.68 -19.44
CA ARG A 61 -3.37 -7.13 -20.77
C ARG A 61 -4.03 -5.76 -20.68
N LEU A 62 -4.76 -5.47 -19.59
CA LEU A 62 -5.39 -4.18 -19.34
C LEU A 62 -4.43 -3.13 -18.76
N GLY A 63 -3.20 -3.53 -18.34
CA GLY A 63 -2.19 -2.62 -17.81
C GLY A 63 -2.16 -2.52 -16.29
N TYR A 64 -2.90 -3.34 -15.56
CA TYR A 64 -2.78 -3.46 -14.12
C TYR A 64 -1.42 -4.04 -13.73
N SER A 65 -0.96 -3.71 -12.53
CA SER A 65 0.38 -4.05 -12.05
C SER A 65 0.40 -5.25 -11.11
N PHE A 66 -0.72 -5.58 -10.45
CA PHE A 66 -0.79 -6.65 -9.45
C PHE A 66 -2.22 -7.13 -9.17
N VAL A 67 -2.30 -8.30 -8.57
CA VAL A 67 -3.50 -8.86 -7.93
C VAL A 67 -3.38 -8.67 -6.42
N GLU A 68 -4.50 -8.44 -5.76
CA GLU A 68 -4.67 -8.56 -4.33
C GLU A 68 -5.64 -9.70 -4.04
N GLU A 69 -5.15 -10.75 -3.39
CA GLU A 69 -5.87 -12.03 -3.25
C GLU A 69 -6.37 -12.24 -1.81
N SER A 70 -7.27 -13.18 -1.62
CA SER A 70 -7.80 -13.51 -0.30
C SER A 70 -6.85 -14.41 0.49
N VAL A 71 -6.52 -14.04 1.74
CA VAL A 71 -5.78 -14.92 2.67
C VAL A 71 -6.46 -16.27 2.82
N GLY A 72 -7.78 -16.27 3.03
CA GLY A 72 -8.53 -17.50 3.26
C GLY A 72 -8.66 -18.41 2.03
N LYS A 73 -8.62 -17.85 0.81
CA LYS A 73 -8.77 -18.63 -0.43
C LYS A 73 -7.45 -19.02 -1.07
N PHE A 74 -6.42 -18.18 -0.97
CA PHE A 74 -5.15 -18.40 -1.64
C PHE A 74 -4.05 -18.90 -0.71
N LEU A 75 -3.81 -18.21 0.41
CA LEU A 75 -2.85 -18.65 1.41
C LEU A 75 -3.38 -19.79 2.28
N ILE A 76 -4.68 -19.89 2.45
CA ILE A 76 -5.43 -20.95 3.15
C ILE A 76 -4.75 -21.43 4.45
N PRO A 77 -4.50 -20.54 5.43
CA PRO A 77 -3.79 -20.91 6.65
C PRO A 77 -4.53 -21.94 7.52
N ASP A 78 -5.81 -22.19 7.22
CA ASP A 78 -6.62 -23.22 7.88
C ASP A 78 -6.49 -24.62 7.23
N ALA A 79 -5.72 -24.73 6.14
CA ALA A 79 -5.49 -25.98 5.40
C ALA A 79 -4.01 -26.38 5.41
N GLY A 80 -3.75 -27.66 5.14
CA GLY A 80 -2.41 -28.21 5.06
C GLY A 80 -1.56 -27.62 3.93
N ASP A 81 -0.24 -27.84 4.01
CA ASP A 81 0.73 -27.32 3.03
C ASP A 81 0.51 -27.86 1.62
N GLU A 82 -0.03 -29.07 1.46
CA GLU A 82 -0.32 -29.64 0.13
C GLU A 82 -1.32 -28.81 -0.67
N GLN A 83 -2.42 -28.37 -0.02
CA GLN A 83 -3.42 -27.54 -0.69
C GLN A 83 -2.86 -26.15 -1.04
N TYR A 84 -2.09 -25.55 -0.14
CA TYR A 84 -1.40 -24.28 -0.40
C TYR A 84 -0.39 -24.41 -1.56
N ALA A 85 0.36 -25.52 -1.62
CA ALA A 85 1.33 -25.75 -2.69
C ALA A 85 0.68 -25.71 -4.09
N LYS A 86 -0.56 -26.22 -4.23
CA LYS A 86 -1.31 -26.13 -5.49
C LYS A 86 -1.58 -24.68 -5.91
N ASN A 87 -2.01 -23.81 -4.97
CA ASN A 87 -2.22 -22.39 -5.24
C ASN A 87 -0.91 -21.69 -5.60
N ARG A 88 0.16 -21.97 -4.88
CA ARG A 88 1.48 -21.39 -5.14
C ARG A 88 2.03 -21.78 -6.52
N LEU A 89 1.85 -23.05 -6.94
CA LEU A 89 2.25 -23.52 -8.26
C LEU A 89 1.46 -22.88 -9.41
N ALA A 90 0.28 -22.33 -9.13
CA ALA A 90 -0.51 -21.58 -10.13
C ALA A 90 0.09 -20.22 -10.47
N LEU A 91 1.01 -19.67 -9.64
CA LEU A 91 1.65 -18.38 -9.90
C LEU A 91 2.54 -18.48 -11.14
N LYS A 92 2.36 -17.56 -12.09
CA LYS A 92 3.08 -17.53 -13.37
C LYS A 92 3.93 -16.27 -13.47
N ALA A 93 5.18 -16.40 -13.86
CA ALA A 93 6.10 -15.28 -14.01
C ALA A 93 5.65 -14.26 -15.09
N GLU A 94 4.93 -14.73 -16.12
CA GLU A 94 4.41 -13.91 -17.21
C GLU A 94 3.13 -13.14 -16.86
N ALA A 95 2.46 -13.45 -15.75
CA ALA A 95 1.27 -12.73 -15.28
C ALA A 95 1.65 -11.58 -14.32
N VAL A 96 0.65 -10.80 -13.89
CA VAL A 96 0.90 -9.83 -12.80
C VAL A 96 1.04 -10.59 -11.47
N PRO A 97 1.94 -10.14 -10.55
CA PRO A 97 2.16 -10.80 -9.27
C PRO A 97 0.97 -10.62 -8.31
N VAL A 98 0.86 -11.51 -7.31
CA VAL A 98 0.09 -11.25 -6.10
C VAL A 98 0.96 -10.39 -5.17
N ARG A 99 0.63 -9.09 -5.06
CA ARG A 99 1.41 -8.14 -4.27
C ARG A 99 0.94 -8.02 -2.84
N SER A 100 -0.35 -8.23 -2.59
CA SER A 100 -1.02 -8.03 -1.32
C SER A 100 -2.12 -9.07 -1.10
N TYR A 101 -2.55 -9.21 0.15
CA TYR A 101 -3.68 -10.06 0.54
C TYR A 101 -4.67 -9.33 1.41
N ILE A 102 -5.96 -9.67 1.27
CA ILE A 102 -7.10 -9.16 2.06
C ILE A 102 -7.79 -10.28 2.84
N TYR A 103 -8.76 -9.92 3.70
CA TYR A 103 -9.56 -10.86 4.51
C TYR A 103 -8.69 -11.70 5.45
N PHE A 104 -7.86 -11.03 6.27
CA PHE A 104 -6.84 -11.66 7.10
C PHE A 104 -7.43 -12.65 8.10
N PHE A 105 -8.43 -12.20 8.88
CA PHE A 105 -9.10 -13.06 9.85
C PHE A 105 -10.61 -13.18 9.58
N PRO A 106 -11.16 -14.41 9.72
CA PRO A 106 -12.61 -14.59 9.68
C PRO A 106 -13.25 -14.02 10.95
N GLY A 107 -14.51 -13.61 10.85
CA GLY A 107 -15.21 -12.92 11.93
C GLY A 107 -15.44 -13.73 13.21
N ASN A 108 -15.31 -15.04 13.18
CA ASN A 108 -15.38 -15.92 14.34
C ASN A 108 -14.11 -15.94 15.19
N LEU A 109 -12.96 -15.53 14.66
CA LEU A 109 -11.72 -15.35 15.42
C LEU A 109 -11.71 -13.96 16.06
N LYS A 110 -12.09 -13.87 17.34
CA LYS A 110 -12.26 -12.59 18.04
C LYS A 110 -10.95 -12.04 18.57
N SER A 111 -10.63 -10.80 18.17
CA SER A 111 -9.45 -10.04 18.66
C SER A 111 -9.78 -9.17 19.88
N VAL A 112 -11.06 -8.93 20.14
CA VAL A 112 -11.57 -8.15 21.27
C VAL A 112 -12.80 -8.80 21.88
N GLY A 113 -13.11 -8.48 23.12
CA GLY A 113 -14.30 -8.96 23.83
C GLY A 113 -13.97 -9.98 24.93
N PRO A 114 -14.99 -10.64 25.50
CA PRO A 114 -14.79 -11.65 26.54
C PRO A 114 -14.18 -12.95 26.02
N ASP A 115 -14.48 -13.32 24.77
CA ASP A 115 -14.09 -14.60 24.18
C ASP A 115 -12.94 -14.37 23.18
N LEU A 116 -11.74 -14.11 23.72
CA LEU A 116 -10.54 -13.85 22.91
C LEU A 116 -9.98 -15.12 22.26
N HIS A 117 -9.51 -14.96 21.01
CA HIS A 117 -8.87 -16.05 20.26
C HIS A 117 -7.42 -15.67 19.86
N HIS A 118 -6.69 -14.93 20.72
CA HIS A 118 -5.38 -14.36 20.38
C HIS A 118 -4.38 -15.45 19.98
N GLU A 119 -4.33 -16.60 20.65
CA GLU A 119 -3.42 -17.68 20.28
C GLU A 119 -3.72 -18.23 18.89
N ALA A 120 -4.97 -18.54 18.59
CA ALA A 120 -5.39 -19.02 17.27
C ALA A 120 -5.13 -17.97 16.18
N ILE A 121 -5.35 -16.69 16.47
CA ILE A 121 -5.05 -15.57 15.56
C ILE A 121 -3.55 -15.50 15.29
N LEU A 122 -2.68 -15.64 16.30
CA LEU A 122 -1.23 -15.57 16.14
C LEU A 122 -0.67 -16.75 15.34
N GLN A 123 -1.18 -17.96 15.58
CA GLN A 123 -0.81 -19.15 14.79
C GLN A 123 -1.21 -19.00 13.33
N ARG A 124 -2.43 -18.53 13.07
CA ARG A 124 -2.93 -18.25 11.73
C ARG A 124 -2.12 -17.14 11.05
N ALA A 125 -1.77 -16.07 11.78
CA ALA A 125 -0.97 -14.96 11.27
C ALA A 125 0.43 -15.39 10.86
N ASP A 126 1.16 -16.15 11.71
CA ASP A 126 2.51 -16.65 11.39
C ASP A 126 2.50 -17.48 10.10
N LEU A 127 1.52 -18.39 9.96
CA LEU A 127 1.38 -19.21 8.76
C LEU A 127 1.02 -18.40 7.52
N ALA A 128 0.08 -17.45 7.62
CA ALA A 128 -0.31 -16.58 6.51
C ALA A 128 0.86 -15.70 6.06
N LEU A 129 1.60 -15.10 6.99
CA LEU A 129 2.77 -14.26 6.71
C LEU A 129 3.89 -15.07 6.05
N ARG A 130 4.18 -16.28 6.53
CA ARG A 130 5.13 -17.20 5.89
C ARG A 130 4.74 -17.47 4.44
N ARG A 131 3.49 -17.88 4.20
CA ARG A 131 2.99 -18.20 2.86
C ARG A 131 2.92 -16.99 1.94
N ALA A 132 2.58 -15.80 2.46
CA ALA A 132 2.64 -14.55 1.71
C ALA A 132 4.07 -14.23 1.24
N LYS A 133 5.06 -14.39 2.13
CA LYS A 133 6.48 -14.24 1.78
C LYS A 133 6.91 -15.22 0.69
N GLU A 134 6.52 -16.48 0.78
CA GLU A 134 6.84 -17.50 -0.22
C GLU A 134 6.24 -17.19 -1.60
N CYS A 135 5.14 -16.42 -1.65
CA CYS A 135 4.51 -15.91 -2.88
C CYS A 135 5.12 -14.58 -3.35
N GLY A 136 6.09 -14.00 -2.65
CA GLY A 136 6.72 -12.73 -2.98
C GLY A 136 5.88 -11.49 -2.67
N SER A 137 4.85 -11.62 -1.84
CA SER A 137 3.94 -10.52 -1.50
C SER A 137 4.55 -9.57 -0.47
N GLN A 138 4.10 -8.32 -0.49
CA GLN A 138 4.67 -7.23 0.30
C GLN A 138 3.90 -6.93 1.58
N ASN A 139 2.57 -7.12 1.56
CA ASN A 139 1.71 -6.79 2.69
C ASN A 139 0.47 -7.69 2.78
N ILE A 140 -0.11 -7.73 3.98
CA ILE A 140 -1.45 -8.26 4.25
C ILE A 140 -2.28 -7.13 4.86
N VAL A 141 -3.45 -6.86 4.29
CA VAL A 141 -4.40 -5.86 4.79
C VAL A 141 -5.17 -6.44 5.98
N PHE A 142 -5.15 -5.71 7.08
CA PHE A 142 -5.81 -6.07 8.32
C PHE A 142 -7.07 -5.22 8.55
N GLY A 143 -8.10 -5.44 7.73
CA GLY A 143 -9.44 -4.92 7.94
C GLY A 143 -10.18 -5.75 8.98
N SER A 144 -10.57 -6.97 8.65
CA SER A 144 -11.13 -7.99 9.56
C SER A 144 -12.20 -7.47 10.55
N GLY A 145 -13.15 -6.64 10.06
CA GLY A 145 -14.13 -5.95 10.89
C GLY A 145 -14.88 -6.86 11.86
N GLY A 146 -15.34 -8.03 11.39
CA GLY A 146 -16.05 -9.00 12.23
C GLY A 146 -15.19 -9.61 13.35
N SER A 147 -13.85 -9.70 13.17
CA SER A 147 -12.91 -10.15 14.21
C SER A 147 -12.75 -9.12 15.33
N ARG A 148 -12.72 -7.82 14.97
CA ARG A 148 -12.43 -6.73 15.91
C ARG A 148 -13.66 -5.95 16.38
N SER A 149 -14.87 -6.26 15.91
CA SER A 149 -16.08 -5.62 16.39
C SER A 149 -16.25 -5.80 17.89
N ILE A 150 -16.46 -4.70 18.60
CA ILE A 150 -16.65 -4.69 20.04
C ILE A 150 -18.06 -5.19 20.35
N PRO A 151 -18.22 -6.24 21.19
CA PRO A 151 -19.54 -6.73 21.60
C PRO A 151 -20.34 -5.67 22.34
N ASP A 152 -21.66 -5.72 22.23
CA ASP A 152 -22.55 -4.81 22.94
C ASP A 152 -22.29 -4.85 24.47
N GLY A 153 -22.21 -3.66 25.07
CA GLY A 153 -21.92 -3.51 26.50
C GLY A 153 -20.47 -3.79 26.92
N PHE A 154 -19.58 -4.18 26.00
CA PHE A 154 -18.16 -4.37 26.33
C PHE A 154 -17.42 -3.03 26.34
N ASP A 155 -16.54 -2.84 27.33
CA ASP A 155 -15.78 -1.60 27.49
C ASP A 155 -14.82 -1.34 26.32
N ARG A 156 -14.95 -0.17 25.67
CA ARG A 156 -14.17 0.20 24.48
C ARG A 156 -12.67 0.36 24.79
N ALA A 157 -12.31 0.87 25.96
CA ALA A 157 -10.91 1.03 26.33
C ALA A 157 -10.25 -0.33 26.56
N LYS A 158 -10.97 -1.26 27.19
CA LYS A 158 -10.52 -2.65 27.34
C LYS A 158 -10.39 -3.36 25.98
N ALA A 159 -11.35 -3.19 25.08
CA ALA A 159 -11.26 -3.73 23.71
C ALA A 159 -10.04 -3.19 22.97
N LYS A 160 -9.78 -1.88 23.06
CA LYS A 160 -8.60 -1.25 22.46
C LYS A 160 -7.31 -1.83 23.04
N ALA A 161 -7.21 -1.99 24.35
CA ALA A 161 -6.03 -2.59 25.00
C ALA A 161 -5.80 -4.04 24.54
N GLN A 162 -6.86 -4.87 24.46
CA GLN A 162 -6.79 -6.23 23.96
C GLN A 162 -6.28 -6.28 22.51
N HIS A 163 -6.81 -5.40 21.64
CA HIS A 163 -6.41 -5.35 20.25
C HIS A 163 -4.95 -4.91 20.08
N ILE A 164 -4.50 -3.90 20.84
CA ILE A 164 -3.10 -3.44 20.85
C ILE A 164 -2.17 -4.59 21.30
N GLU A 165 -2.51 -5.29 22.38
CA GLU A 165 -1.73 -6.43 22.88
C GLU A 165 -1.56 -7.51 21.80
N LEU A 166 -2.64 -7.85 21.09
CA LEU A 166 -2.58 -8.79 19.97
C LEU A 166 -1.66 -8.28 18.87
N CYS A 167 -1.82 -7.03 18.47
CA CYS A 167 -1.02 -6.42 17.40
C CYS A 167 0.47 -6.35 17.77
N GLN A 168 0.80 -6.07 19.03
CA GLN A 168 2.18 -6.09 19.54
C GLN A 168 2.81 -7.50 19.46
N LYS A 169 2.02 -8.56 19.65
CA LYS A 169 2.47 -9.94 19.47
C LYS A 169 2.56 -10.35 17.99
N MET A 170 1.73 -9.78 17.12
CA MET A 170 1.71 -10.03 15.68
C MET A 170 2.85 -9.33 14.91
N ALA A 171 3.22 -8.12 15.33
CA ALA A 171 4.20 -7.31 14.62
C ALA A 171 5.59 -7.99 14.48
N PRO A 172 6.14 -8.68 15.50
CA PRO A 172 7.36 -9.47 15.35
C PRO A 172 7.24 -10.63 14.34
N LEU A 173 6.04 -11.19 14.14
CA LEU A 173 5.81 -12.21 13.11
C LEU A 173 5.87 -11.59 11.71
N ALA A 174 5.31 -10.38 11.54
CA ALA A 174 5.42 -9.62 10.30
C ALA A 174 6.88 -9.31 9.96
N GLU A 175 7.66 -8.86 10.94
CA GLU A 175 9.11 -8.62 10.82
C GLU A 175 9.88 -9.89 10.45
N LYS A 176 9.65 -10.98 11.16
CA LYS A 176 10.27 -12.30 10.91
C LYS A 176 10.11 -12.74 9.45
N HIS A 177 8.93 -12.52 8.87
CA HIS A 177 8.64 -12.93 7.49
C HIS A 177 8.91 -11.84 6.46
N GLY A 178 9.16 -10.59 6.88
CA GLY A 178 9.37 -9.45 5.98
C GLY A 178 8.12 -9.10 5.16
N VAL A 179 6.93 -9.21 5.77
CA VAL A 179 5.63 -8.87 5.17
C VAL A 179 4.93 -7.87 6.09
N THR A 180 4.56 -6.71 5.55
CA THR A 180 3.91 -5.64 6.31
C THR A 180 2.46 -5.99 6.63
N LEU A 181 2.03 -5.74 7.86
CA LEU A 181 0.62 -5.73 8.24
C LEU A 181 0.07 -4.30 8.11
N ALA A 182 -0.91 -4.13 7.24
CA ALA A 182 -1.53 -2.83 6.97
C ALA A 182 -2.91 -2.76 7.64
N VAL A 183 -3.01 -2.05 8.77
CA VAL A 183 -4.30 -1.84 9.47
C VAL A 183 -5.21 -1.00 8.59
N GLU A 184 -6.41 -1.49 8.37
CA GLU A 184 -7.42 -0.83 7.57
C GLU A 184 -8.55 -0.33 8.46
N PRO A 185 -8.74 0.97 8.61
CA PRO A 185 -9.96 1.54 9.15
C PRO A 185 -11.14 1.23 8.23
N LEU A 186 -12.25 0.74 8.80
CA LEU A 186 -13.47 0.42 8.06
C LEU A 186 -14.57 1.41 8.42
N ASN A 187 -15.48 1.68 7.49
CA ASN A 187 -16.61 2.57 7.76
C ASN A 187 -17.53 2.02 8.89
N ARG A 188 -18.27 2.93 9.54
CA ARG A 188 -19.11 2.62 10.70
C ARG A 188 -20.26 1.66 10.43
N SER A 189 -20.61 1.42 9.18
CA SER A 189 -21.62 0.41 8.83
C SER A 189 -21.06 -1.02 8.81
N GLU A 190 -19.73 -1.19 8.77
CA GLU A 190 -19.06 -2.51 8.71
C GLU A 190 -18.47 -2.94 10.07
N THR A 191 -18.06 -1.98 10.90
CA THR A 191 -17.55 -2.25 12.25
C THR A 191 -17.74 -1.04 13.15
N ASN A 192 -17.73 -1.28 14.48
CA ASN A 192 -17.79 -0.22 15.49
C ASN A 192 -16.42 0.10 16.10
N PHE A 193 -15.31 -0.38 15.49
CA PHE A 193 -13.97 -0.19 16.03
C PHE A 193 -12.91 0.00 14.93
N ILE A 194 -12.10 1.06 15.06
CA ILE A 194 -11.12 1.56 14.11
C ILE A 194 -11.82 2.02 12.81
N ASN A 195 -12.41 3.20 12.87
CA ASN A 195 -13.28 3.76 11.82
C ASN A 195 -12.67 4.99 11.11
N SER A 196 -11.45 5.38 11.43
CA SER A 196 -10.76 6.50 10.78
C SER A 196 -9.26 6.26 10.70
N LEU A 197 -8.57 6.98 9.81
CA LEU A 197 -7.10 6.96 9.74
C LEU A 197 -6.49 7.33 11.09
N ALA A 198 -7.08 8.29 11.81
CA ALA A 198 -6.66 8.69 13.15
C ALA A 198 -6.71 7.50 14.13
N GLU A 199 -7.83 6.79 14.20
CA GLU A 199 -7.95 5.61 15.09
C GLU A 199 -6.97 4.49 14.70
N GLY A 200 -6.73 4.29 13.39
CA GLY A 200 -5.72 3.34 12.91
C GLY A 200 -4.31 3.72 13.35
N VAL A 201 -3.95 5.00 13.26
CA VAL A 201 -2.63 5.52 13.68
C VAL A 201 -2.44 5.37 15.19
N GLU A 202 -3.46 5.58 16.00
CA GLU A 202 -3.37 5.35 17.46
C GLU A 202 -2.96 3.90 17.78
N ILE A 203 -3.49 2.91 17.03
CA ILE A 203 -3.09 1.50 17.19
C ILE A 203 -1.64 1.31 16.74
N ILE A 204 -1.26 1.83 15.57
CA ILE A 204 0.09 1.69 15.01
C ILE A 204 1.15 2.30 15.93
N GLN A 205 0.88 3.48 16.49
CA GLN A 205 1.78 4.13 17.44
C GLN A 205 1.95 3.30 18.73
N ALA A 206 0.87 2.72 19.23
CA ALA A 206 0.92 1.86 20.42
C ALA A 206 1.65 0.52 20.16
N VAL A 207 1.57 -0.01 18.94
CA VAL A 207 2.32 -1.21 18.51
C VAL A 207 3.81 -0.90 18.35
N ASN A 208 4.14 0.29 17.83
CA ASN A 208 5.51 0.81 17.67
C ASN A 208 6.48 -0.17 16.97
N ASN A 209 6.04 -0.70 15.81
CA ASN A 209 6.86 -1.60 14.99
C ASN A 209 6.80 -1.19 13.51
N PRO A 210 7.92 -1.12 12.77
CA PRO A 210 7.95 -0.64 11.38
C PRO A 210 7.21 -1.54 10.38
N TRP A 211 6.94 -2.79 10.74
CA TRP A 211 6.19 -3.74 9.92
C TRP A 211 4.66 -3.69 10.16
N PHE A 212 4.21 -2.75 11.02
CA PHE A 212 2.80 -2.48 11.28
C PHE A 212 2.46 -1.09 10.77
N LYS A 213 1.69 -0.99 9.69
CA LYS A 213 1.43 0.23 8.93
C LYS A 213 -0.06 0.46 8.72
N LEU A 214 -0.41 1.54 8.00
CA LEU A 214 -1.77 1.96 7.72
C LEU A 214 -2.17 1.61 6.28
N GLN A 215 -3.35 1.06 6.14
CA GLN A 215 -4.12 1.01 4.89
C GLN A 215 -4.99 2.26 4.79
N CYS A 216 -4.93 2.95 3.67
CA CYS A 216 -5.86 4.03 3.34
C CYS A 216 -6.89 3.50 2.32
N ASP A 217 -8.11 3.25 2.76
CA ASP A 217 -9.21 2.87 1.85
C ASP A 217 -10.10 4.09 1.59
N ILE A 218 -10.02 4.61 0.35
CA ILE A 218 -10.81 5.78 -0.08
C ILE A 218 -12.31 5.49 -0.04
N TYR A 219 -12.75 4.24 -0.29
CA TYR A 219 -14.16 3.90 -0.13
C TYR A 219 -14.65 4.08 1.30
N HIS A 220 -13.90 3.61 2.29
CA HIS A 220 -14.27 3.78 3.70
C HIS A 220 -14.23 5.25 4.12
N MET A 221 -13.24 6.01 3.66
CA MET A 221 -13.18 7.46 3.88
C MET A 221 -14.39 8.17 3.28
N LEU A 222 -14.78 7.85 2.03
CA LEU A 222 -15.98 8.41 1.39
C LEU A 222 -17.26 8.05 2.15
N LYS A 223 -17.37 6.82 2.67
CA LYS A 223 -18.57 6.37 3.40
C LYS A 223 -18.82 7.17 4.68
N ASP A 224 -17.76 7.50 5.40
CA ASP A 224 -17.82 8.21 6.68
C ASP A 224 -17.48 9.72 6.55
N ASP A 225 -17.40 10.23 5.30
CA ASP A 225 -17.09 11.63 4.97
C ASP A 225 -15.75 12.11 5.58
N GLU A 226 -14.75 11.19 5.70
CA GLU A 226 -13.41 11.49 6.18
C GLU A 226 -12.62 12.32 5.15
N SER A 227 -12.02 13.43 5.62
CA SER A 227 -11.32 14.38 4.73
C SER A 227 -10.07 13.78 4.08
N PRO A 228 -9.80 14.08 2.80
CA PRO A 228 -8.51 13.77 2.18
C PRO A 228 -7.29 14.36 2.91
N ASP A 229 -7.47 15.41 3.71
CA ASP A 229 -6.39 16.01 4.51
C ASP A 229 -5.83 15.05 5.57
N GLU A 230 -6.62 14.07 6.03
CA GLU A 230 -6.14 13.04 6.95
C GLU A 230 -5.06 12.14 6.30
N ILE A 231 -5.10 11.94 4.97
CA ILE A 231 -4.02 11.27 4.22
C ILE A 231 -2.70 12.05 4.37
N VAL A 232 -2.76 13.37 4.23
CA VAL A 232 -1.57 14.22 4.36
C VAL A 232 -1.03 14.20 5.79
N LYS A 233 -1.92 14.27 6.76
CA LYS A 233 -1.58 14.28 8.19
C LYS A 233 -0.92 12.99 8.66
N TYR A 234 -1.35 11.84 8.14
CA TYR A 234 -0.86 10.53 8.54
C TYR A 234 0.04 9.84 7.51
N SER A 235 0.67 10.63 6.63
CA SER A 235 1.48 10.18 5.49
C SER A 235 2.54 9.13 5.84
N ASP A 236 3.22 9.27 6.98
CA ASP A 236 4.34 8.40 7.40
C ASP A 236 3.91 6.96 7.71
N TYR A 237 2.61 6.76 7.90
CA TYR A 237 2.05 5.45 8.26
C TYR A 237 1.48 4.70 7.06
N ILE A 238 1.09 5.39 5.97
CA ILE A 238 0.37 4.81 4.83
C ILE A 238 1.31 3.98 3.95
N THR A 239 0.96 2.69 3.75
CA THR A 239 1.73 1.77 2.92
C THR A 239 0.96 1.22 1.72
N HIS A 240 -0.36 1.18 1.80
CA HIS A 240 -1.25 0.63 0.77
C HIS A 240 -2.56 1.40 0.70
N CYS A 241 -3.21 1.39 -0.47
CA CYS A 241 -4.48 2.08 -0.66
C CYS A 241 -5.50 1.21 -1.40
N HIS A 242 -6.77 1.34 -1.00
CA HIS A 242 -7.91 0.80 -1.72
C HIS A 242 -8.80 1.90 -2.27
N ILE A 243 -9.62 1.54 -3.27
CA ILE A 243 -10.58 2.43 -3.90
C ILE A 243 -11.82 1.68 -4.39
N ALA A 244 -12.98 2.24 -4.13
CA ALA A 244 -14.25 1.94 -4.78
C ALA A 244 -15.17 3.16 -4.65
N GLU A 245 -16.24 3.22 -5.43
CA GLU A 245 -17.22 4.29 -5.34
C GLU A 245 -18.08 4.20 -4.08
N LYS A 246 -18.45 5.34 -3.51
CA LYS A 246 -19.21 5.47 -2.25
C LYS A 246 -20.50 4.65 -2.25
N ARG A 247 -21.23 4.72 -3.37
CA ARG A 247 -22.49 4.02 -3.51
C ARG A 247 -22.25 2.58 -3.93
N ASN A 248 -22.78 1.64 -3.16
CA ASN A 248 -22.75 0.20 -3.43
C ASN A 248 -21.35 -0.44 -3.56
N ARG A 249 -20.24 0.28 -3.27
CA ARG A 249 -18.86 -0.18 -3.45
C ARG A 249 -18.59 -0.61 -4.90
N THR A 250 -19.15 0.15 -5.87
CA THR A 250 -18.99 -0.14 -7.30
C THR A 250 -17.60 0.24 -7.80
N ALA A 251 -17.26 -0.26 -8.99
CA ALA A 251 -16.01 0.12 -9.63
C ALA A 251 -16.01 1.60 -10.04
N PRO A 252 -14.84 2.27 -10.03
CA PRO A 252 -14.71 3.64 -10.52
C PRO A 252 -15.31 3.83 -11.92
N GLY A 253 -16.19 4.82 -12.07
CA GLY A 253 -16.90 5.14 -13.31
C GLY A 253 -18.25 4.47 -13.50
N VAL A 254 -18.73 3.69 -12.53
CA VAL A 254 -20.09 3.13 -12.55
C VAL A 254 -21.11 4.16 -12.04
N GLU A 255 -20.84 4.79 -10.92
CA GLU A 255 -21.68 5.83 -10.29
C GLU A 255 -21.11 7.25 -10.54
N GLY A 256 -19.83 7.37 -10.87
CA GLY A 256 -19.19 8.61 -11.30
C GLY A 256 -18.55 9.45 -10.20
N ASP A 257 -18.07 8.83 -9.12
CA ASP A 257 -17.40 9.54 -8.03
C ASP A 257 -16.12 10.27 -8.50
N ASP A 258 -15.87 11.46 -7.95
CA ASP A 258 -14.63 12.22 -8.15
C ASP A 258 -13.60 11.88 -7.06
N PHE A 259 -12.58 11.13 -7.40
CA PHE A 259 -11.49 10.75 -6.51
C PHE A 259 -10.33 11.75 -6.49
N LYS A 260 -10.35 12.77 -7.34
CA LYS A 260 -9.25 13.74 -7.47
C LYS A 260 -8.85 14.43 -6.16
N PRO A 261 -9.75 14.74 -5.21
CA PRO A 261 -9.33 15.26 -3.90
C PRO A 261 -8.38 14.33 -3.16
N TYR A 262 -8.68 13.02 -3.15
CA TYR A 262 -7.84 11.99 -2.53
C TYR A 262 -6.54 11.77 -3.31
N PHE A 263 -6.59 11.76 -4.64
CA PHE A 263 -5.40 11.65 -5.48
C PHE A 263 -4.45 12.84 -5.32
N ARG A 264 -4.97 14.07 -5.16
CA ARG A 264 -4.16 15.24 -4.81
C ARG A 264 -3.46 15.07 -3.46
N ALA A 265 -4.14 14.51 -2.46
CA ALA A 265 -3.55 14.21 -1.17
C ALA A 265 -2.43 13.16 -1.29
N LEU A 266 -2.66 12.06 -2.01
CA LEU A 266 -1.65 11.03 -2.28
C LEU A 266 -0.45 11.60 -3.05
N LYS A 267 -0.68 12.43 -4.07
CA LYS A 267 0.39 13.12 -4.81
C LYS A 267 1.20 14.06 -3.90
N LYS A 268 0.53 14.84 -3.05
CA LYS A 268 1.18 15.77 -2.10
C LYS A 268 2.14 15.06 -1.16
N ILE A 269 1.81 13.86 -0.69
CA ILE A 269 2.69 13.03 0.15
C ILE A 269 3.70 12.21 -0.67
N LYS A 270 3.73 12.35 -2.00
CA LYS A 270 4.58 11.60 -2.92
C LYS A 270 4.38 10.07 -2.78
N TYR A 271 3.15 9.64 -2.55
CA TYR A 271 2.82 8.22 -2.44
C TYR A 271 3.20 7.46 -3.71
N GLN A 272 3.85 6.31 -3.56
CA GLN A 272 4.32 5.43 -4.64
C GLN A 272 3.87 3.97 -4.44
N GLY A 273 3.04 3.74 -3.44
CA GLY A 273 2.51 2.40 -3.14
C GLY A 273 1.44 1.93 -4.13
N GLY A 274 0.88 0.76 -3.88
CA GLY A 274 -0.21 0.21 -4.68
C GLY A 274 -1.55 0.88 -4.39
N LEU A 275 -2.39 0.98 -5.42
CA LEU A 275 -3.80 1.37 -5.31
C LEU A 275 -4.64 0.24 -5.91
N SER A 276 -5.37 -0.51 -5.07
CA SER A 276 -6.22 -1.64 -5.49
C SER A 276 -7.68 -1.23 -5.61
N LEU A 277 -8.32 -1.66 -6.69
CA LEU A 277 -9.78 -1.61 -6.82
C LEU A 277 -10.39 -2.75 -6.00
N GLU A 278 -11.07 -2.43 -4.89
CA GLU A 278 -11.78 -3.38 -4.04
C GLU A 278 -13.28 -3.18 -4.16
N CYS A 279 -13.86 -3.74 -5.21
CA CYS A 279 -15.21 -3.42 -5.68
C CYS A 279 -16.17 -4.61 -5.63
N ARG A 280 -17.46 -4.29 -5.59
CA ARG A 280 -18.54 -5.24 -5.88
C ARG A 280 -18.84 -5.17 -7.37
N TRP A 281 -18.44 -6.20 -8.08
CA TRP A 281 -18.58 -6.29 -9.53
C TRP A 281 -19.97 -6.82 -9.92
N LYS A 282 -20.65 -6.18 -10.88
CA LYS A 282 -21.83 -6.75 -11.56
C LYS A 282 -21.42 -7.45 -12.86
N ASP A 283 -20.54 -6.81 -13.63
CA ASP A 283 -19.90 -7.34 -14.82
C ASP A 283 -18.40 -7.06 -14.70
N PHE A 284 -17.66 -8.06 -14.21
CA PHE A 284 -16.23 -7.90 -13.93
C PHE A 284 -15.43 -7.43 -15.15
N ASP A 285 -15.68 -8.06 -16.33
CA ASP A 285 -14.85 -7.82 -17.51
C ASP A 285 -15.06 -6.41 -18.10
N GLN A 286 -16.29 -5.87 -18.05
CA GLN A 286 -16.59 -4.51 -18.48
C GLN A 286 -16.15 -3.47 -17.45
N GLU A 287 -16.46 -3.70 -16.17
CA GLU A 287 -16.23 -2.74 -15.11
C GLU A 287 -14.73 -2.62 -14.79
N ILE A 288 -13.94 -3.70 -14.90
CA ILE A 288 -12.50 -3.66 -14.66
C ILE A 288 -11.78 -2.80 -15.71
N THR A 289 -12.20 -2.85 -16.97
CA THR A 289 -11.65 -2.01 -18.03
C THR A 289 -11.99 -0.53 -17.79
N ARG A 290 -13.26 -0.24 -17.48
CA ARG A 290 -13.72 1.12 -17.16
C ARG A 290 -13.00 1.68 -15.93
N GLY A 291 -12.91 0.88 -14.86
CA GLY A 291 -12.24 1.29 -13.61
C GLY A 291 -10.79 1.69 -13.83
N PHE A 292 -10.06 0.93 -14.65
CA PHE A 292 -8.68 1.26 -15.01
C PHE A 292 -8.58 2.63 -15.69
N GLU A 293 -9.40 2.87 -16.73
CA GLU A 293 -9.37 4.11 -17.51
C GLU A 293 -9.78 5.33 -16.66
N VAL A 294 -10.82 5.20 -15.82
CA VAL A 294 -11.29 6.29 -14.97
C VAL A 294 -10.25 6.67 -13.92
N VAL A 295 -9.67 5.67 -13.22
CA VAL A 295 -8.65 5.94 -12.20
C VAL A 295 -7.41 6.55 -12.83
N LYS A 296 -6.93 5.99 -13.95
CA LYS A 296 -5.78 6.52 -14.67
C LYS A 296 -5.98 7.96 -15.16
N LYS A 297 -7.18 8.25 -15.71
CA LYS A 297 -7.55 9.61 -16.14
C LYS A 297 -7.53 10.58 -14.95
N GLN A 298 -8.21 10.24 -13.85
CA GLN A 298 -8.29 11.14 -12.69
C GLN A 298 -6.91 11.34 -12.01
N LEU A 299 -6.04 10.32 -12.00
CA LEU A 299 -4.64 10.47 -11.54
C LEU A 299 -3.84 11.42 -12.43
N ALA A 300 -4.06 11.41 -13.73
CA ALA A 300 -3.37 12.29 -14.68
C ALA A 300 -3.83 13.76 -14.59
N GLU A 301 -5.03 14.02 -14.07
CA GLU A 301 -5.62 15.35 -13.92
C GLU A 301 -5.24 16.07 -12.60
N VAL A 302 -4.40 15.47 -11.72
CA VAL A 302 -4.03 16.06 -10.43
C VAL A 302 -2.57 16.50 -10.30
#